data_e613f0b66459e239c3959e47daa4630b
#
_entry.id   e613f0b66459e239c3959e47daa4630b
#
_cell.length_a   1.000
_cell.length_b   1.000
_cell.length_c   1.000
_cell.angle_alpha   90.00
_cell.angle_beta   90.00
_cell.angle_gamma   90.00
#
_symmetry.space_group_name_H-M   'P 1'
#
loop_
_entity.id
_entity.type
_entity.pdbx_description
1 polymer ?
#
loop_
_entity_poly.entity_id
_entity_poly.type
_entity_poly.pdbx_seq_one_letter_code
_entity_poly.pdbx_strand_id
1 'polypeptide(L)'
;MNDKYVWYACYGSNLNEERFLCYIKGGICEFNGRSYDGCTDKGDPIADKPITIPHKLYFGNSSGAWGGGGVAFINPRWDSEQSTWGRMYLITEEQFEQIHIAEGPGPNWYGEMLELGEADGYRIRTFTNAGIRPANVPSDTYLKVMAIGLKETYPHKSPNEINQYITEHLVDLAFAVGTDNLYWRRQVK
;
A
#
# COMPACT_ATOMS: atom_id res chain seq x y z
N MET A 1 14.24 -18.27 14.85
CA MET A 1 13.23 -17.25 14.43
C MET A 1 11.88 -17.73 14.94
N ASN A 2 11.03 -16.83 15.37
CA ASN A 2 9.67 -17.21 15.75
C ASN A 2 8.82 -17.15 14.47
N ASP A 3 8.67 -18.29 13.81
CA ASP A 3 7.98 -18.41 12.50
C ASP A 3 6.45 -18.23 12.59
N LYS A 4 5.94 -17.84 13.76
CA LYS A 4 4.52 -17.62 13.97
C LYS A 4 4.06 -16.23 13.49
N TYR A 5 4.94 -15.23 13.51
CA TYR A 5 4.63 -13.84 13.21
C TYR A 5 5.56 -13.26 12.16
N VAL A 6 5.04 -12.29 11.42
CA VAL A 6 5.74 -11.54 10.36
C VAL A 6 5.34 -10.08 10.42
N TRP A 7 6.26 -9.18 10.12
CA TRP A 7 5.95 -7.79 9.81
C TRP A 7 5.46 -7.69 8.36
N TYR A 8 4.18 -7.46 8.16
CA TYR A 8 3.63 -7.11 6.86
C TYR A 8 3.80 -5.62 6.61
N ALA A 9 4.66 -5.24 5.67
CA ALA A 9 4.86 -3.86 5.26
C ALA A 9 3.92 -3.48 4.12
N CYS A 10 3.10 -2.47 4.31
CA CYS A 10 2.19 -1.92 3.30
C CYS A 10 2.59 -0.48 2.94
N TYR A 11 2.22 -0.05 1.73
CA TYR A 11 2.60 1.24 1.16
C TYR A 11 1.47 1.87 0.32
N GLY A 12 0.29 1.27 0.30
CA GLY A 12 -0.93 1.70 -0.41
C GLY A 12 -2.08 2.01 0.54
N SER A 13 -3.30 1.62 0.16
CA SER A 13 -4.49 1.88 0.98
C SER A 13 -4.46 1.25 2.37
N ASN A 14 -3.70 0.16 2.56
CA ASN A 14 -3.53 -0.51 3.86
C ASN A 14 -2.68 0.30 4.87
N LEU A 15 -2.10 1.43 4.47
CA LEU A 15 -1.54 2.41 5.40
C LEU A 15 -2.58 2.88 6.41
N ASN A 16 -3.84 3.01 5.98
CA ASN A 16 -4.96 3.29 6.86
C ASN A 16 -5.38 2.01 7.61
N GLU A 17 -5.40 2.08 8.93
CA GLU A 17 -5.63 0.92 9.79
C GLU A 17 -7.03 0.34 9.61
N GLU A 18 -8.05 1.18 9.59
CA GLU A 18 -9.43 0.73 9.42
C GLU A 18 -9.63 0.01 8.08
N ARG A 19 -8.99 0.54 7.00
CA ARG A 19 -8.98 -0.13 5.70
C ARG A 19 -8.24 -1.47 5.76
N PHE A 20 -7.09 -1.53 6.44
CA PHE A 20 -6.34 -2.77 6.63
C PHE A 20 -7.14 -3.81 7.41
N LEU A 21 -7.82 -3.40 8.48
CA LEU A 21 -8.63 -4.28 9.29
C LEU A 21 -9.81 -4.92 8.54
N CYS A 22 -10.24 -4.36 7.40
CA CYS A 22 -11.22 -5.03 6.54
C CYS A 22 -10.71 -6.40 6.04
N TYR A 23 -9.39 -6.56 5.82
CA TYR A 23 -8.81 -7.85 5.48
C TYR A 23 -8.77 -8.82 6.65
N ILE A 24 -8.51 -8.34 7.86
CA ILE A 24 -8.44 -9.17 9.07
C ILE A 24 -9.83 -9.57 9.55
N LYS A 25 -10.71 -8.58 9.75
CA LYS A 25 -12.03 -8.75 10.40
C LYS A 25 -13.10 -9.24 9.41
N GLY A 26 -12.97 -8.88 8.14
CA GLY A 26 -14.03 -9.03 7.14
C GLY A 26 -15.11 -7.97 7.27
N GLY A 27 -16.20 -8.18 6.55
CA GLY A 27 -17.32 -7.24 6.52
C GLY A 27 -17.26 -6.27 5.35
N ILE A 28 -18.11 -5.25 5.37
CA ILE A 28 -18.16 -4.21 4.32
C ILE A 28 -17.15 -3.13 4.66
N CYS A 29 -16.22 -2.89 3.76
CA CYS A 29 -15.25 -1.80 3.88
C CYS A 29 -15.90 -0.47 3.45
N GLU A 30 -15.99 0.49 4.36
CA GLU A 30 -16.63 1.78 4.12
C GLU A 30 -15.95 2.62 3.03
N PHE A 31 -14.63 2.45 2.86
CA PHE A 31 -13.85 3.23 1.88
C PHE A 31 -14.11 2.86 0.42
N ASN A 32 -14.48 1.61 0.13
CA ASN A 32 -14.67 1.12 -1.23
C ASN A 32 -15.96 0.32 -1.44
N GLY A 33 -16.79 0.16 -0.40
CA GLY A 33 -18.07 -0.54 -0.44
C GLY A 33 -17.97 -2.05 -0.69
N ARG A 34 -16.76 -2.63 -0.69
CA ARG A 34 -16.59 -4.07 -0.92
C ARG A 34 -16.76 -4.88 0.36
N SER A 35 -17.31 -6.07 0.20
CA SER A 35 -17.33 -7.09 1.25
C SER A 35 -16.04 -7.91 1.22
N TYR A 36 -15.49 -8.19 2.40
CA TYR A 36 -14.33 -9.04 2.62
C TYR A 36 -14.70 -10.18 3.56
N ASP A 37 -14.16 -11.37 3.31
CA ASP A 37 -14.42 -12.55 4.17
C ASP A 37 -13.69 -12.42 5.51
N GLY A 38 -12.56 -11.73 5.51
CA GLY A 38 -11.65 -11.64 6.65
C GLY A 38 -10.73 -12.86 6.73
N CYS A 39 -9.76 -12.77 7.61
CA CYS A 39 -8.89 -13.89 7.93
C CYS A 39 -9.60 -14.91 8.82
N THR A 40 -9.08 -16.14 8.88
CA THR A 40 -9.52 -17.18 9.82
C THR A 40 -9.28 -16.70 11.26
N ASP A 41 -8.05 -16.25 11.53
CA ASP A 41 -7.71 -15.52 12.76
C ASP A 41 -8.09 -14.03 12.59
N LYS A 42 -9.10 -13.60 13.31
CA LYS A 42 -9.60 -12.22 13.32
C LYS A 42 -8.95 -11.36 14.42
N GLY A 43 -7.90 -11.85 15.06
CA GLY A 43 -7.11 -11.11 16.05
C GLY A 43 -6.52 -9.83 15.44
N ASP A 44 -6.47 -8.77 16.24
CA ASP A 44 -5.83 -7.53 15.83
C ASP A 44 -4.32 -7.73 15.61
N PRO A 45 -3.67 -6.91 14.79
CA PRO A 45 -2.21 -6.85 14.74
C PRO A 45 -1.63 -6.63 16.14
N ILE A 46 -0.54 -7.33 16.46
CA ILE A 46 0.11 -7.25 17.78
C ILE A 46 0.75 -5.87 18.00
N ALA A 47 1.28 -5.30 16.92
CA ALA A 47 1.92 -3.99 16.89
C ALA A 47 1.88 -3.41 15.48
N ASP A 48 2.10 -2.12 15.38
CA ASP A 48 2.37 -1.45 14.11
C ASP A 48 3.43 -0.35 14.29
N LYS A 49 4.11 -0.03 13.21
CA LYS A 49 5.08 1.06 13.19
C LYS A 49 5.43 1.51 11.76
N PRO A 50 5.99 2.72 11.61
CA PRO A 50 6.46 3.20 10.32
C PRO A 50 7.65 2.38 9.80
N ILE A 51 7.77 2.32 8.48
CA ILE A 51 8.92 1.77 7.76
C ILE A 51 9.22 2.62 6.53
N THR A 52 10.49 2.74 6.19
CA THR A 52 10.94 3.26 4.89
C THR A 52 11.37 2.09 4.02
N ILE A 53 10.77 1.99 2.83
CA ILE A 53 11.01 0.88 1.91
C ILE A 53 11.89 1.40 0.75
N PRO A 54 13.09 0.81 0.52
CA PRO A 54 14.04 1.27 -0.51
C PRO A 54 13.65 0.75 -1.91
N HIS A 55 12.42 1.03 -2.30
CA HIS A 55 11.82 0.68 -3.57
C HIS A 55 10.94 1.84 -4.07
N LYS A 56 10.96 2.12 -5.36
CA LYS A 56 10.17 3.22 -5.93
C LYS A 56 8.68 2.90 -5.93
N LEU A 57 7.88 3.74 -5.29
CA LEU A 57 6.43 3.73 -5.36
C LEU A 57 5.95 4.20 -6.74
N TYR A 58 4.95 3.54 -7.28
CA TYR A 58 4.21 3.98 -8.47
C TYR A 58 2.76 3.51 -8.42
N PHE A 59 1.91 4.09 -9.29
CA PHE A 59 0.51 3.69 -9.39
C PHE A 59 0.23 3.03 -10.74
N GLY A 60 -0.45 1.90 -10.71
CA GLY A 60 -0.74 1.15 -11.93
C GLY A 60 -1.98 0.27 -11.83
N ASN A 61 -2.22 -0.47 -12.90
CA ASN A 61 -3.40 -1.29 -13.10
C ASN A 61 -4.72 -0.49 -13.06
N SER A 62 -5.84 -1.19 -13.16
CA SER A 62 -7.19 -0.63 -13.03
C SER A 62 -7.96 -1.45 -12.01
N SER A 63 -8.25 -0.87 -10.86
CA SER A 63 -8.93 -1.54 -9.76
C SER A 63 -10.41 -1.20 -9.70
N GLY A 64 -11.26 -2.20 -9.93
CA GLY A 64 -12.71 -2.03 -9.76
C GLY A 64 -13.12 -1.70 -8.32
N ALA A 65 -12.28 -2.01 -7.32
CA ALA A 65 -12.50 -1.60 -5.94
C ALA A 65 -12.37 -0.09 -5.73
N TRP A 66 -11.67 0.58 -6.63
CA TRP A 66 -11.34 1.99 -6.56
C TRP A 66 -11.82 2.76 -7.79
N GLY A 67 -12.99 2.36 -8.34
CA GLY A 67 -13.63 3.04 -9.45
C GLY A 67 -12.85 2.99 -10.78
N GLY A 68 -12.03 1.96 -10.99
CA GLY A 68 -11.18 1.82 -12.16
C GLY A 68 -9.84 2.58 -12.07
N GLY A 69 -9.59 3.29 -10.96
CA GLY A 69 -8.33 3.98 -10.73
C GLY A 69 -7.15 3.04 -10.48
N GLY A 70 -5.94 3.58 -10.63
CA GLY A 70 -4.70 2.92 -10.31
C GLY A 70 -4.57 2.64 -8.81
N VAL A 71 -3.75 1.65 -8.46
CA VAL A 71 -3.40 1.34 -7.08
C VAL A 71 -1.89 1.32 -6.91
N ALA A 72 -1.43 1.41 -5.67
CA ALA A 72 -0.02 1.47 -5.35
C ALA A 72 0.69 0.13 -5.62
N PHE A 73 1.84 0.21 -6.25
CA PHE A 73 2.86 -0.83 -6.39
C PHE A 73 4.22 -0.24 -6.02
N ILE A 74 5.16 -1.07 -5.63
CA ILE A 74 6.58 -0.69 -5.58
C ILE A 74 7.35 -1.45 -6.67
N ASN A 75 8.35 -0.79 -7.25
CA ASN A 75 9.25 -1.46 -8.18
C ASN A 75 9.97 -2.61 -7.43
N PRO A 76 9.97 -3.85 -7.94
CA PRO A 76 10.63 -4.97 -7.25
C PRO A 76 12.16 -4.80 -7.17
N ARG A 77 12.76 -3.91 -7.98
CA ARG A 77 14.19 -3.62 -7.89
C ARG A 77 14.48 -2.73 -6.68
N TRP A 78 15.37 -3.21 -5.84
CA TRP A 78 15.91 -2.42 -4.75
C TRP A 78 16.64 -1.18 -5.26
N ASP A 79 16.44 -0.03 -4.62
CA ASP A 79 17.08 1.22 -4.96
C ASP A 79 17.26 2.06 -3.69
N SER A 80 18.50 2.22 -3.24
CA SER A 80 18.84 2.95 -2.01
C SER A 80 18.49 4.44 -2.05
N GLU A 81 18.29 5.02 -3.23
CA GLU A 81 17.90 6.42 -3.39
C GLU A 81 16.39 6.62 -3.22
N GLN A 82 15.61 5.52 -3.23
CA GLN A 82 14.17 5.57 -3.05
C GLN A 82 13.79 5.48 -1.56
N SER A 83 12.71 6.14 -1.23
CA SER A 83 12.20 6.24 0.14
C SER A 83 10.68 6.19 0.15
N THR A 84 10.12 5.00 -0.11
CA THR A 84 8.67 4.80 -0.03
C THR A 84 8.25 4.72 1.44
N TRP A 85 7.34 5.59 1.85
CA TRP A 85 6.80 5.59 3.21
C TRP A 85 5.77 4.48 3.35
N GLY A 86 6.00 3.63 4.32
CA GLY A 86 5.15 2.47 4.62
C GLY A 86 4.75 2.41 6.08
N ARG A 87 3.77 1.57 6.35
CA ARG A 87 3.40 1.10 7.68
C ARG A 87 3.60 -0.41 7.72
N MET A 88 4.10 -0.96 8.80
CA MET A 88 4.16 -2.40 8.96
C MET A 88 3.36 -2.84 10.18
N TYR A 89 2.64 -3.94 10.02
CA TYR A 89 1.80 -4.58 11.04
C TYR A 89 2.41 -5.92 11.43
N LEU A 90 2.57 -6.18 12.72
CA LEU A 90 2.99 -7.48 13.21
C LEU A 90 1.75 -8.38 13.30
N ILE A 91 1.66 -9.32 12.38
CA ILE A 91 0.54 -10.24 12.20
C ILE A 91 1.01 -11.68 12.16
N THR A 92 0.11 -12.65 12.24
CA THR A 92 0.49 -14.05 12.06
C THR A 92 0.86 -14.35 10.61
N GLU A 93 1.70 -15.34 10.38
CA GLU A 93 2.02 -15.82 9.02
C GLU A 93 0.75 -16.28 8.30
N GLU A 94 -0.21 -16.89 8.98
CA GLU A 94 -1.49 -17.27 8.40
C GLU A 94 -2.29 -16.05 7.93
N GLN A 95 -2.38 -14.99 8.74
CA GLN A 95 -3.02 -13.73 8.33
C GLN A 95 -2.31 -13.12 7.11
N PHE A 96 -0.98 -13.10 7.09
CA PHE A 96 -0.20 -12.57 5.98
C PHE A 96 -0.51 -13.30 4.67
N GLU A 97 -0.55 -14.63 4.69
CA GLU A 97 -0.88 -15.44 3.50
C GLU A 97 -2.32 -15.20 3.03
N GLN A 98 -3.28 -15.13 3.95
CA GLN A 98 -4.68 -14.87 3.61
C GLN A 98 -4.89 -13.46 3.05
N ILE A 99 -4.17 -12.44 3.56
CA ILE A 99 -4.16 -11.09 3.01
C ILE A 99 -3.57 -11.11 1.58
N HIS A 100 -2.46 -11.81 1.37
CA HIS A 100 -1.85 -11.94 0.04
C HIS A 100 -2.84 -12.56 -0.97
N ILE A 101 -3.57 -13.60 -0.57
CA ILE A 101 -4.62 -14.21 -1.40
C ILE A 101 -5.72 -13.19 -1.72
N ALA A 102 -6.17 -12.40 -0.75
CA ALA A 102 -7.21 -11.39 -0.92
C ALA A 102 -6.78 -10.20 -1.80
N GLU A 103 -5.49 -9.84 -1.78
CA GLU A 103 -4.90 -8.80 -2.65
C GLU A 103 -4.67 -9.30 -4.10
N GLY A 104 -4.69 -10.61 -4.32
CA GLY A 104 -4.54 -11.24 -5.62
C GLY A 104 -3.09 -11.60 -5.96
N PRO A 105 -2.66 -12.85 -5.68
CA PRO A 105 -1.28 -13.31 -5.89
C PRO A 105 -0.98 -13.64 -7.36
N GLY A 106 -1.84 -13.25 -8.29
CA GLY A 106 -1.65 -13.54 -9.70
C GLY A 106 -0.57 -12.67 -10.37
N PRO A 107 -0.07 -13.10 -11.56
CA PRO A 107 1.03 -12.43 -12.25
C PRO A 107 0.70 -11.01 -12.71
N ASN A 108 -0.57 -10.65 -12.72
CA ASN A 108 -1.04 -9.32 -13.08
C ASN A 108 -1.27 -8.39 -11.87
N TRP A 109 -1.13 -8.90 -10.65
CA TRP A 109 -1.35 -8.16 -9.41
C TRP A 109 -0.12 -8.29 -8.49
N TYR A 110 -0.30 -8.71 -7.26
CA TYR A 110 0.73 -8.75 -6.22
C TYR A 110 1.40 -10.14 -6.12
N GLY A 111 1.80 -10.70 -7.26
CA GLY A 111 2.37 -12.05 -7.33
C GLY A 111 3.83 -12.17 -6.91
N GLU A 112 4.53 -11.06 -6.68
CA GLU A 112 5.92 -11.04 -6.22
C GLU A 112 6.01 -10.70 -4.74
N MET A 113 6.69 -11.54 -3.98
CA MET A 113 6.93 -11.34 -2.56
C MET A 113 8.35 -10.82 -2.34
N LEU A 114 8.50 -9.77 -1.55
CA LEU A 114 9.79 -9.17 -1.22
C LEU A 114 10.09 -9.35 0.26
N GLU A 115 11.32 -9.77 0.56
CA GLU A 115 11.91 -9.74 1.89
C GLU A 115 12.64 -8.41 2.09
N LEU A 116 12.22 -7.63 3.08
CA LEU A 116 12.75 -6.30 3.35
C LEU A 116 13.73 -6.28 4.54
N GLY A 117 14.09 -7.45 5.06
CA GLY A 117 14.96 -7.60 6.23
C GLY A 117 14.21 -8.06 7.48
N GLU A 118 14.67 -7.61 8.63
CA GLU A 118 14.13 -8.02 9.94
C GLU A 118 13.99 -6.84 10.89
N ALA A 119 12.99 -6.91 11.77
CA ALA A 119 12.82 -6.00 12.90
C ALA A 119 12.26 -6.77 14.10
N ASP A 120 12.75 -6.47 15.30
CA ASP A 120 12.30 -7.07 16.57
C ASP A 120 12.33 -8.61 16.56
N GLY A 121 13.23 -9.22 15.76
CA GLY A 121 13.38 -10.67 15.64
C GLY A 121 12.37 -11.35 14.70
N TYR A 122 11.60 -10.57 13.92
CA TYR A 122 10.66 -11.05 12.91
C TYR A 122 11.05 -10.57 11.52
N ARG A 123 10.79 -11.39 10.50
CA ARG A 123 10.99 -11.01 9.09
C ARG A 123 10.04 -9.88 8.72
N ILE A 124 10.52 -8.99 7.84
CA ILE A 124 9.69 -7.95 7.22
C ILE A 124 9.42 -8.35 5.78
N ARG A 125 8.15 -8.49 5.42
CA ARG A 125 7.73 -8.94 4.09
C ARG A 125 6.68 -8.01 3.51
N THR A 126 6.68 -7.91 2.19
CA THR A 126 5.64 -7.25 1.43
C THR A 126 5.41 -7.98 0.11
N PHE A 127 4.42 -7.57 -0.64
CA PHE A 127 4.18 -8.09 -1.98
C PHE A 127 3.94 -6.94 -2.97
N THR A 128 4.38 -7.17 -4.20
CA THR A 128 4.24 -6.27 -5.34
C THR A 128 4.04 -7.09 -6.63
N ASN A 129 4.40 -6.56 -7.76
CA ASN A 129 4.42 -7.30 -9.03
C ASN A 129 5.86 -7.46 -9.52
N ALA A 130 6.19 -8.61 -10.10
CA ALA A 130 7.51 -8.90 -10.66
C ALA A 130 7.92 -7.96 -11.80
N GLY A 131 6.94 -7.39 -12.51
CA GLY A 131 7.13 -6.41 -13.57
C GLY A 131 6.42 -5.09 -13.28
N ILE A 132 6.79 -4.04 -14.01
CA ILE A 132 6.09 -2.75 -13.91
C ILE A 132 4.70 -2.88 -14.57
N ARG A 133 3.67 -2.53 -13.80
CA ARG A 133 2.29 -2.56 -14.29
C ARG A 133 1.98 -1.32 -15.12
N PRO A 134 1.01 -1.41 -16.08
CA PRO A 134 0.57 -0.24 -16.83
C PRO A 134 0.20 0.90 -15.89
N ALA A 135 0.79 2.06 -16.10
CA ALA A 135 0.56 3.24 -15.29
C ALA A 135 -0.91 3.68 -15.38
N ASN A 136 -1.51 4.00 -14.24
CA ASN A 136 -2.89 4.49 -14.17
C ASN A 136 -3.07 5.44 -12.97
N VAL A 137 -3.90 6.45 -13.17
CA VAL A 137 -4.15 7.48 -12.17
C VAL A 137 -5.04 6.92 -11.05
N PRO A 138 -4.65 7.04 -9.77
CA PRO A 138 -5.50 6.65 -8.65
C PRO A 138 -6.75 7.53 -8.56
N SER A 139 -7.83 6.97 -8.01
CA SER A 139 -9.02 7.78 -7.67
C SER A 139 -8.75 8.67 -6.45
N ASP A 140 -9.49 9.79 -6.35
CA ASP A 140 -9.41 10.69 -5.20
C ASP A 140 -9.69 9.97 -3.87
N THR A 141 -10.64 9.02 -3.87
CA THR A 141 -10.95 8.19 -2.71
C THR A 141 -9.74 7.35 -2.29
N TYR A 142 -9.03 6.73 -3.24
CA TYR A 142 -7.83 5.95 -2.94
C TYR A 142 -6.74 6.82 -2.33
N LEU A 143 -6.46 7.99 -2.94
CA LEU A 143 -5.45 8.93 -2.44
C LEU A 143 -5.80 9.48 -1.06
N LYS A 144 -7.08 9.76 -0.81
CA LYS A 144 -7.57 10.21 0.51
C LYS A 144 -7.31 9.14 1.58
N VAL A 145 -7.60 7.87 1.30
CA VAL A 145 -7.33 6.77 2.23
C VAL A 145 -5.84 6.64 2.51
N MET A 146 -4.99 6.72 1.48
CA MET A 146 -3.54 6.74 1.67
C MET A 146 -3.07 7.92 2.53
N ALA A 147 -3.58 9.13 2.27
CA ALA A 147 -3.20 10.33 3.04
C ALA A 147 -3.58 10.21 4.52
N ILE A 148 -4.77 9.67 4.83
CA ILE A 148 -5.20 9.39 6.21
C ILE A 148 -4.23 8.39 6.85
N GLY A 149 -3.95 7.27 6.20
CA GLY A 149 -3.04 6.24 6.71
C GLY A 149 -1.60 6.74 6.90
N LEU A 150 -1.11 7.60 6.00
CA LEU A 150 0.17 8.28 6.19
C LEU A 150 0.17 9.20 7.42
N LYS A 151 -0.93 9.92 7.67
CA LYS A 151 -1.06 10.76 8.84
C LYS A 151 -1.13 9.95 10.15
N GLU A 152 -1.79 8.80 10.13
CA GLU A 152 -1.81 7.85 11.26
C GLU A 152 -0.39 7.35 11.56
N THR A 153 0.33 6.91 10.51
CA THR A 153 1.67 6.29 10.62
C THR A 153 2.75 7.31 10.98
N TYR A 154 2.64 8.54 10.46
CA TYR A 154 3.63 9.62 10.62
C TYR A 154 2.98 10.86 11.25
N PRO A 155 2.56 10.81 12.53
CA PRO A 155 1.81 11.90 13.18
C PRO A 155 2.57 13.23 13.25
N HIS A 156 3.92 13.19 13.18
CA HIS A 156 4.78 14.36 13.12
C HIS A 156 4.83 15.05 11.76
N LYS A 157 4.40 14.37 10.68
CA LYS A 157 4.31 14.96 9.34
C LYS A 157 3.12 15.89 9.22
N SER A 158 3.35 17.07 8.65
CA SER A 158 2.26 18.01 8.33
C SER A 158 1.40 17.49 7.16
N PRO A 159 0.15 17.93 7.02
CA PRO A 159 -0.67 17.64 5.85
C PRO A 159 0.01 18.03 4.53
N ASN A 160 0.76 19.14 4.53
CA ASN A 160 1.47 19.59 3.33
C ASN A 160 2.60 18.64 2.92
N GLU A 161 3.38 18.10 3.87
CA GLU A 161 4.42 17.10 3.57
C GLU A 161 3.82 15.82 3.01
N ILE A 162 2.68 15.37 3.56
CA ILE A 162 1.97 14.19 3.06
C ILE A 162 1.44 14.42 1.65
N ASN A 163 0.81 15.57 1.40
CA ASN A 163 0.32 15.92 0.08
C ASN A 163 1.46 16.06 -0.94
N GLN A 164 2.58 16.66 -0.55
CA GLN A 164 3.76 16.75 -1.39
C GLN A 164 4.29 15.36 -1.75
N TYR A 165 4.46 14.47 -0.78
CA TYR A 165 4.89 13.09 -1.00
C TYR A 165 3.99 12.36 -2.01
N ILE A 166 2.67 12.43 -1.87
CA ILE A 166 1.73 11.81 -2.81
C ILE A 166 1.85 12.45 -4.19
N THR A 167 1.94 13.78 -4.26
CA THR A 167 2.01 14.53 -5.53
C THR A 167 3.28 14.21 -6.32
N GLU A 168 4.42 14.05 -5.67
CA GLU A 168 5.67 13.67 -6.33
C GLU A 168 5.53 12.34 -7.08
N HIS A 169 4.88 11.34 -6.49
CA HIS A 169 4.62 10.06 -7.14
C HIS A 169 3.56 10.13 -8.26
N LEU A 170 2.66 11.12 -8.22
CA LEU A 170 1.70 11.37 -9.32
C LEU A 170 2.35 12.10 -10.49
N VAL A 171 3.31 12.98 -10.25
CA VAL A 171 4.07 13.67 -11.32
C VAL A 171 4.87 12.66 -12.14
N ASP A 172 5.53 11.73 -11.49
CA ASP A 172 6.23 10.62 -12.16
C ASP A 172 5.29 9.81 -13.06
N LEU A 173 4.06 9.59 -12.61
CA LEU A 173 3.02 8.92 -13.37
C LEU A 173 2.62 9.71 -14.63
N ALA A 174 2.46 11.02 -14.53
CA ALA A 174 2.07 11.88 -15.65
C ALA A 174 3.11 11.83 -16.78
N PHE A 175 4.40 11.79 -16.45
CA PHE A 175 5.46 11.59 -17.44
C PHE A 175 5.41 10.19 -18.10
N ALA A 176 5.07 9.15 -17.33
CA ALA A 176 5.00 7.77 -17.83
C ALA A 176 3.83 7.52 -18.78
N VAL A 177 2.69 8.21 -18.59
CA VAL A 177 1.48 8.07 -19.44
C VAL A 177 1.42 9.09 -20.58
N GLY A 178 2.40 10.00 -20.70
CA GLY A 178 2.45 10.99 -21.79
C GLY A 178 1.29 12.00 -21.75
N THR A 179 0.67 12.19 -20.61
CA THR A 179 -0.40 13.16 -20.44
C THR A 179 0.18 14.51 -20.05
N ASP A 180 0.35 15.40 -21.02
CA ASP A 180 0.53 16.86 -20.81
C ASP A 180 -0.70 17.52 -20.14
N ASN A 181 -1.44 16.74 -19.37
CA ASN A 181 -2.72 17.19 -18.83
C ASN A 181 -2.51 17.97 -17.52
N LEU A 182 -2.37 19.29 -17.67
CA LEU A 182 -2.36 20.35 -16.65
C LEU A 182 -3.57 20.32 -15.68
N TYR A 183 -4.41 19.30 -15.75
CA TYR A 183 -5.62 19.17 -14.91
C TYR A 183 -5.30 19.08 -13.42
N TRP A 184 -4.18 18.49 -13.06
CA TRP A 184 -3.76 18.23 -11.66
C TRP A 184 -3.30 19.49 -10.92
N ARG A 185 -2.77 20.49 -11.63
CA ARG A 185 -2.31 21.74 -11.01
C ARG A 185 -3.44 22.64 -10.47
N ARG A 186 -4.70 22.33 -10.77
CA ARG A 186 -5.86 23.14 -10.35
C ARG A 186 -6.58 22.62 -9.13
N GLN A 187 -6.31 21.40 -8.67
CA GLN A 187 -6.99 20.79 -7.52
C GLN A 187 -6.18 20.91 -6.21
N VAL A 188 -4.93 21.37 -6.28
CA VAL A 188 -4.05 21.56 -5.11
C VAL A 188 -3.93 23.07 -4.85
N LYS A 189 -5.04 23.71 -4.51
CA LYS A 189 -5.07 25.06 -3.91
C LYS A 189 -5.95 25.06 -2.68
#